data_fc32f91ed377d79c95ac6b42c7507338
#
_entry.id   fc32f91ed377d79c95ac6b42c7507338
#
_cell.length_a   1.000
_cell.length_b   1.000
_cell.length_c   1.000
_cell.angle_alpha   90.00
_cell.angle_beta   90.00
_cell.angle_gamma   90.00
#
_symmetry.space_group_name_H-M   'P 1'
#
loop_
_entity.id
_entity.type
_entity.pdbx_description
1 polymer ?
#
loop_
_entity_poly.entity_id
_entity_poly.type
_entity_poly.pdbx_seq_one_letter_code
_entity_poly.pdbx_strand_id
1 'polypeptide(L)'
;MPSLKDLAKECGVSVATVSKALNDQPDIAPATRERIRAAARRMGYLPNAAARALKTNRTYNLGVLFVDEKQSGLTHEYFSAVLDSFKVEAEKRGYDITFINHNISGKSMSYLEHCHYRGVDGVVCLLYTSPSPRD
;
A
#
# COMPACT_ATOMS: atom_id res chain seq x y z
N MET A 1 -13.93 -14.28 6.96
CA MET A 1 -12.88 -14.32 5.95
C MET A 1 -11.83 -15.36 6.33
N PRO A 2 -11.40 -16.25 5.42
CA PRO A 2 -10.42 -17.27 5.78
C PRO A 2 -9.10 -16.65 6.20
N SER A 3 -8.44 -17.29 7.16
CA SER A 3 -7.11 -16.87 7.65
C SER A 3 -6.01 -17.78 7.10
N LEU A 4 -4.76 -17.41 7.33
CA LEU A 4 -3.63 -18.28 6.99
C LEU A 4 -3.73 -19.62 7.72
N LYS A 5 -4.22 -19.61 8.96
CA LYS A 5 -4.42 -20.85 9.72
C LYS A 5 -5.46 -21.76 9.06
N ASP A 6 -6.56 -21.18 8.57
CA ASP A 6 -7.60 -21.92 7.87
C ASP A 6 -7.03 -22.56 6.60
N LEU A 7 -6.24 -21.81 5.84
CA LEU A 7 -5.62 -22.30 4.62
C LEU A 7 -4.61 -23.41 4.92
N ALA A 8 -3.81 -23.25 5.97
CA ALA A 8 -2.85 -24.27 6.40
C ALA A 8 -3.54 -25.57 6.76
N LYS A 9 -4.65 -25.48 7.49
CA LYS A 9 -5.45 -26.64 7.88
C LYS A 9 -6.02 -27.35 6.66
N GLU A 10 -6.56 -26.59 5.71
CA GLU A 10 -7.11 -27.13 4.47
C GLU A 10 -6.07 -27.86 3.64
N CYS A 11 -4.85 -27.34 3.59
CA CYS A 11 -3.76 -27.92 2.80
C CYS A 11 -2.95 -28.97 3.56
N GLY A 12 -3.19 -29.14 4.85
CA GLY A 12 -2.45 -30.10 5.68
C GLY A 12 -0.97 -29.74 5.85
N VAL A 13 -0.65 -28.46 5.88
CA VAL A 13 0.74 -27.97 6.04
C VAL A 13 0.77 -26.92 7.16
N SER A 14 1.99 -26.50 7.53
CA SER A 14 2.16 -25.47 8.55
C SER A 14 1.81 -24.07 8.01
N VAL A 15 1.50 -23.14 8.90
CA VAL A 15 1.26 -21.76 8.55
C VAL A 15 2.49 -21.16 7.86
N ALA A 16 3.69 -21.50 8.33
CA ALA A 16 4.94 -21.06 7.73
C ALA A 16 5.06 -21.50 6.27
N THR A 17 4.68 -22.75 5.97
CA THR A 17 4.70 -23.27 4.61
C THR A 17 3.72 -22.53 3.70
N VAL A 18 2.51 -22.26 4.19
CA VAL A 18 1.51 -21.49 3.43
C VAL A 18 2.06 -20.10 3.11
N SER A 19 2.61 -19.44 4.11
CA SER A 19 3.13 -18.09 3.95
C SER A 19 4.26 -18.06 2.91
N LYS A 20 5.18 -19.02 2.96
CA LYS A 20 6.27 -19.13 2.00
C LYS A 20 5.75 -19.37 0.58
N ALA A 21 4.76 -20.24 0.44
CA ALA A 21 4.17 -20.55 -0.87
C ALA A 21 3.50 -19.34 -1.50
N LEU A 22 2.77 -18.56 -0.70
CA LEU A 22 2.08 -17.37 -1.19
C LEU A 22 3.04 -16.21 -1.50
N ASN A 23 4.23 -16.21 -0.91
CA ASN A 23 5.24 -15.18 -1.13
C ASN A 23 6.36 -15.63 -2.09
N ASP A 24 6.14 -16.70 -2.85
CA ASP A 24 7.07 -17.19 -3.87
C ASP A 24 8.46 -17.51 -3.35
N GLN A 25 8.55 -18.03 -2.13
CA GLN A 25 9.83 -18.43 -1.59
C GLN A 25 10.38 -19.66 -2.35
N PRO A 26 11.68 -19.67 -2.67
CA PRO A 26 12.26 -20.73 -3.52
C PRO A 26 12.36 -22.10 -2.85
N ASP A 27 12.25 -22.17 -1.53
CA ASP A 27 12.35 -23.43 -0.80
C ASP A 27 11.06 -24.26 -0.78
N ILE A 28 10.00 -23.76 -1.44
CA ILE A 28 8.74 -24.48 -1.57
C ILE A 28 8.69 -25.16 -2.94
N ALA A 29 8.38 -26.45 -2.98
CA ALA A 29 8.26 -27.19 -4.24
C ALA A 29 7.14 -26.58 -5.11
N PRO A 30 7.35 -26.49 -6.43
CA PRO A 30 6.35 -25.90 -7.33
C PRO A 30 4.98 -26.56 -7.23
N ALA A 31 4.92 -27.88 -7.09
CA ALA A 31 3.64 -28.59 -6.95
C ALA A 31 2.90 -28.20 -5.66
N THR A 32 3.63 -28.08 -4.55
CA THR A 32 3.06 -27.65 -3.28
C THR A 32 2.57 -26.22 -3.36
N ARG A 33 3.36 -25.34 -3.97
CA ARG A 33 2.99 -23.94 -4.16
C ARG A 33 1.69 -23.82 -4.93
N GLU A 34 1.57 -24.54 -6.04
CA GLU A 34 0.38 -24.47 -6.88
C GLU A 34 -0.85 -25.02 -6.15
N ARG A 35 -0.68 -26.08 -5.38
CA ARG A 35 -1.76 -26.66 -4.57
C ARG A 35 -2.28 -25.66 -3.55
N ILE A 36 -1.38 -24.95 -2.87
CA ILE A 36 -1.72 -23.95 -1.86
C ILE A 36 -2.41 -22.76 -2.51
N ARG A 37 -1.92 -22.30 -3.65
CA ARG A 37 -2.55 -21.20 -4.39
C ARG A 37 -3.94 -21.54 -4.87
N ALA A 38 -4.13 -22.76 -5.36
CA ALA A 38 -5.45 -23.23 -5.79
C ALA A 38 -6.42 -23.27 -4.62
N ALA A 39 -5.98 -23.77 -3.47
CA ALA A 39 -6.79 -23.80 -2.26
C ALA A 39 -7.16 -22.39 -1.80
N ALA A 40 -6.21 -21.45 -1.87
CA ALA A 40 -6.45 -20.05 -1.51
C ALA A 40 -7.54 -19.43 -2.39
N ARG A 41 -7.46 -19.64 -3.69
CA ARG A 41 -8.50 -19.17 -4.63
C ARG A 41 -9.87 -19.78 -4.32
N ARG A 42 -9.90 -21.10 -4.09
CA ARG A 42 -11.14 -21.82 -3.80
C ARG A 42 -11.81 -21.33 -2.51
N MET A 43 -11.01 -21.02 -1.49
CA MET A 43 -11.50 -20.54 -0.20
C MET A 43 -11.81 -19.06 -0.18
N GLY A 44 -11.43 -18.32 -1.22
CA GLY A 44 -11.58 -16.87 -1.24
C GLY A 44 -10.60 -16.15 -0.33
N TYR A 45 -9.43 -16.74 -0.07
CA TYR A 45 -8.40 -16.11 0.73
C TYR A 45 -7.73 -14.98 -0.05
N LEU A 46 -7.65 -13.80 0.58
CA LEU A 46 -6.95 -12.64 0.02
C LEU A 46 -5.75 -12.31 0.90
N PRO A 47 -4.58 -12.03 0.29
CA PRO A 47 -3.41 -11.63 1.06
C PRO A 47 -3.70 -10.39 1.91
N ASN A 48 -3.19 -10.39 3.13
CA ASN A 48 -3.30 -9.23 4.01
C ASN A 48 -2.06 -8.36 3.82
N ALA A 49 -2.27 -7.12 3.36
CA ALA A 49 -1.18 -6.18 3.10
C ALA A 49 -0.35 -5.88 4.36
N ALA A 50 -1.01 -5.79 5.52
CA ALA A 50 -0.31 -5.52 6.77
C ALA A 50 0.62 -6.69 7.16
N ALA A 51 0.15 -7.93 6.99
CA ALA A 51 0.97 -9.10 7.27
C ALA A 51 2.15 -9.20 6.30
N ARG A 52 1.91 -8.87 5.03
CA ARG A 52 2.96 -8.86 4.01
C ARG A 52 4.01 -7.80 4.33
N ALA A 53 3.58 -6.63 4.80
CA ALA A 53 4.47 -5.52 5.16
C ALA A 53 5.45 -5.92 6.26
N LEU A 54 5.02 -6.72 7.23
CA LEU A 54 5.88 -7.20 8.30
C LEU A 54 7.03 -8.07 7.77
N LYS A 55 6.81 -8.81 6.70
CA LYS A 55 7.83 -9.68 6.12
C LYS A 55 8.76 -8.96 5.15
N THR A 56 8.21 -8.12 4.29
CA THR A 56 8.98 -7.46 3.23
C THR A 56 9.57 -6.13 3.66
N ASN A 57 9.13 -5.60 4.79
CA ASN A 57 9.46 -4.26 5.27
C ASN A 57 9.05 -3.18 4.26
N ARG A 58 8.02 -3.47 3.47
CA ARG A 58 7.45 -2.55 2.49
C ARG A 58 5.94 -2.62 2.55
N THR A 59 5.29 -1.46 2.49
CA THR A 59 3.83 -1.39 2.51
C THR A 59 3.24 -1.32 1.11
N TYR A 60 4.06 -1.01 0.11
CA TYR A 60 3.61 -0.75 -1.26
C TYR A 60 2.56 0.34 -1.29
N ASN A 61 2.73 1.34 -0.42
CA ASN A 61 1.85 2.48 -0.29
C ASN A 61 2.69 3.75 -0.35
N LEU A 62 2.31 4.68 -1.22
CA LEU A 62 2.97 5.98 -1.36
C LEU A 62 2.05 7.05 -0.82
N GLY A 63 2.62 7.97 -0.06
CA GLY A 63 1.87 9.12 0.44
C GLY A 63 1.91 10.26 -0.56
N VAL A 64 0.80 10.97 -0.68
CA VAL A 64 0.74 12.21 -1.44
C VAL A 64 0.40 13.33 -0.48
N LEU A 65 1.31 14.28 -0.35
CA LEU A 65 1.12 15.49 0.43
C LEU A 65 0.76 16.61 -0.52
N PHE A 66 -0.43 17.13 -0.37
CA PHE A 66 -0.97 18.15 -1.25
C PHE A 66 -1.24 19.40 -0.43
N VAL A 67 -0.51 20.47 -0.75
CA VAL A 67 -0.64 21.75 -0.05
C VAL A 67 -0.92 22.86 -1.08
N ASP A 68 -2.07 23.49 -0.93
CA ASP A 68 -2.50 24.58 -1.80
C ASP A 68 -3.08 25.69 -0.93
N GLU A 69 -2.43 26.85 -0.94
CA GLU A 69 -2.88 28.02 -0.17
C GLU A 69 -4.30 28.46 -0.53
N LYS A 70 -4.68 28.29 -1.79
CA LYS A 70 -6.01 28.66 -2.26
C LYS A 70 -7.05 27.58 -1.98
N GLN A 71 -6.62 26.46 -1.45
CA GLN A 71 -7.49 25.32 -1.15
C GLN A 71 -8.33 24.85 -2.35
N SER A 72 -7.80 25.02 -3.56
CA SER A 72 -8.44 24.53 -4.78
C SER A 72 -8.47 23.00 -4.83
N GLY A 73 -7.54 22.38 -4.13
CA GLY A 73 -7.46 20.94 -4.00
C GLY A 73 -7.29 20.24 -5.34
N LEU A 74 -7.99 19.13 -5.49
CA LEU A 74 -7.90 18.32 -6.70
C LEU A 74 -8.56 18.96 -7.92
N THR A 75 -9.22 20.11 -7.76
CA THR A 75 -9.80 20.84 -8.88
C THR A 75 -8.78 21.68 -9.63
N HIS A 76 -7.57 21.84 -9.08
CA HIS A 76 -6.50 22.58 -9.76
C HIS A 76 -5.98 21.75 -10.93
N GLU A 77 -6.06 22.31 -12.14
CA GLU A 77 -5.70 21.59 -13.37
C GLU A 77 -4.30 20.98 -13.35
N TYR A 78 -3.31 21.77 -12.92
CA TYR A 78 -1.94 21.31 -12.88
C TYR A 78 -1.76 20.12 -11.92
N PHE A 79 -2.33 20.24 -10.73
CA PHE A 79 -2.22 19.18 -9.73
C PHE A 79 -2.99 17.94 -10.15
N SER A 80 -4.16 18.12 -10.79
CA SER A 80 -4.94 16.99 -11.30
C SER A 80 -4.15 16.20 -12.33
N ALA A 81 -3.48 16.89 -13.24
CA ALA A 81 -2.68 16.24 -14.27
C ALA A 81 -1.48 15.50 -13.68
N VAL A 82 -0.78 16.12 -12.74
CA VAL A 82 0.37 15.51 -12.08
C VAL A 82 -0.07 14.28 -11.29
N LEU A 83 -1.16 14.42 -10.54
CA LEU A 83 -1.68 13.33 -9.72
C LEU A 83 -2.15 12.16 -10.57
N ASP A 84 -2.80 12.44 -11.69
CA ASP A 84 -3.24 11.39 -12.60
C ASP A 84 -2.06 10.61 -13.17
N SER A 85 -1.02 11.29 -13.62
CA SER A 85 0.19 10.64 -14.12
C SER A 85 0.87 9.82 -13.03
N PHE A 86 0.91 10.34 -11.82
CA PHE A 86 1.49 9.65 -10.68
C PHE A 86 0.69 8.39 -10.35
N LYS A 87 -0.63 8.50 -10.34
CA LYS A 87 -1.51 7.36 -10.06
C LYS A 87 -1.31 6.24 -11.08
N VAL A 88 -1.26 6.57 -12.36
CA VAL A 88 -1.06 5.59 -13.44
C VAL A 88 0.27 4.85 -13.24
N GLU A 89 1.34 5.58 -12.99
CA GLU A 89 2.65 4.97 -12.82
C GLU A 89 2.76 4.14 -11.55
N ALA A 90 2.17 4.61 -10.45
CA ALA A 90 2.15 3.88 -9.19
C ALA A 90 1.39 2.55 -9.35
N GLU A 91 0.27 2.58 -10.03
CA GLU A 91 -0.52 1.37 -10.30
C GLU A 91 0.27 0.34 -11.09
N LYS A 92 0.99 0.79 -12.12
CA LYS A 92 1.84 -0.11 -12.91
C LYS A 92 2.90 -0.81 -12.07
N ARG A 93 3.37 -0.16 -11.02
CA ARG A 93 4.42 -0.69 -10.14
C ARG A 93 3.87 -1.38 -8.91
N GLY A 94 2.56 -1.53 -8.80
CA GLY A 94 1.92 -2.22 -7.69
C GLY A 94 1.82 -1.42 -6.41
N TYR A 95 1.77 -0.10 -6.50
CA TYR A 95 1.68 0.79 -5.35
C TYR A 95 0.30 1.41 -5.21
N ASP A 96 -0.16 1.50 -3.97
CA ASP A 96 -1.33 2.29 -3.62
C ASP A 96 -0.93 3.72 -3.27
N ILE A 97 -1.90 4.62 -3.23
CA ILE A 97 -1.69 6.03 -2.89
C ILE A 97 -2.56 6.38 -1.69
N THR A 98 -1.96 7.05 -0.72
CA THR A 98 -2.65 7.56 0.46
C THR A 98 -2.45 9.08 0.53
N PHE A 99 -3.54 9.82 0.67
CA PHE A 99 -3.44 11.26 0.88
C PHE A 99 -3.04 11.53 2.33
N ILE A 100 -2.01 12.33 2.52
CA ILE A 100 -1.49 12.66 3.83
C ILE A 100 -2.16 13.97 4.29
N ASN A 101 -2.70 13.96 5.50
CA ASN A 101 -3.39 15.11 6.06
C ASN A 101 -3.00 15.32 7.53
N HIS A 102 -3.55 16.36 8.17
CA HIS A 102 -3.23 16.74 9.55
C HIS A 102 -4.10 16.06 10.62
N ASN A 103 -5.22 15.48 10.22
CA ASN A 103 -6.17 14.92 11.19
C ASN A 103 -6.43 13.46 10.92
N ILE A 104 -6.24 12.62 11.93
CA ILE A 104 -6.54 11.20 11.86
C ILE A 104 -7.38 10.85 13.07
N SER A 105 -8.56 10.31 12.84
CA SER A 105 -9.48 9.88 13.90
C SER A 105 -9.75 10.98 14.91
N GLY A 106 -9.88 12.24 14.45
CA GLY A 106 -10.17 13.38 15.29
C GLY A 106 -8.99 13.94 16.06
N LYS A 107 -7.80 13.43 15.85
CA LYS A 107 -6.57 13.91 16.49
C LYS A 107 -5.71 14.67 15.49
N SER A 108 -5.15 15.80 15.94
CA SER A 108 -4.19 16.55 15.13
C SER A 108 -2.87 15.79 15.06
N MET A 109 -2.28 15.74 13.88
CA MET A 109 -1.05 15.00 13.64
C MET A 109 -0.24 15.72 12.56
N SER A 110 1.08 15.79 12.74
CA SER A 110 1.93 16.38 11.70
C SER A 110 1.92 15.49 10.44
N TYR A 111 2.33 16.05 9.32
CA TYR A 111 2.44 15.28 8.08
C TYR A 111 3.41 14.11 8.25
N LEU A 112 4.54 14.36 8.91
CA LEU A 112 5.53 13.30 9.15
C LEU A 112 4.96 12.20 10.03
N GLU A 113 4.26 12.55 11.10
CA GLU A 113 3.61 11.58 11.97
C GLU A 113 2.60 10.74 11.21
N HIS A 114 1.81 11.36 10.32
CA HIS A 114 0.85 10.64 9.50
C HIS A 114 1.56 9.65 8.57
N CYS A 115 2.65 10.08 7.95
CA CYS A 115 3.43 9.19 7.09
C CYS A 115 3.93 7.96 7.86
N HIS A 116 4.42 8.17 9.07
CA HIS A 116 4.85 7.06 9.93
C HIS A 116 3.68 6.18 10.37
N TYR A 117 2.55 6.81 10.71
CA TYR A 117 1.36 6.08 11.13
C TYR A 117 0.87 5.14 10.02
N ARG A 118 0.85 5.60 8.78
CA ARG A 118 0.43 4.79 7.64
C ARG A 118 1.53 3.90 7.09
N GLY A 119 2.78 4.12 7.49
CA GLY A 119 3.90 3.31 7.05
C GLY A 119 4.15 3.40 5.55
N VAL A 120 3.99 4.59 4.96
CA VAL A 120 4.22 4.74 3.52
C VAL A 120 5.69 4.52 3.19
N ASP A 121 5.97 3.95 2.02
CA ASP A 121 7.33 3.70 1.56
C ASP A 121 8.01 4.97 1.04
N GLY A 122 7.23 5.94 0.61
CA GLY A 122 7.73 7.21 0.12
C GLY A 122 6.62 8.25 0.08
N VAL A 123 6.98 9.50 -0.10
CA VAL A 123 6.03 10.63 -0.12
C VAL A 123 6.33 11.52 -1.31
N VAL A 124 5.28 11.89 -2.03
CA VAL A 124 5.33 12.90 -3.09
C VAL A 124 4.67 14.17 -2.56
N CYS A 125 5.39 15.27 -2.63
CA CYS A 125 4.88 16.56 -2.17
C CYS A 125 4.48 17.42 -3.37
N LEU A 126 3.22 17.81 -3.42
CA LEU A 126 2.68 18.72 -4.41
C LEU A 126 2.35 20.03 -3.70
N LEU A 127 3.18 21.03 -3.91
CA LEU A 127 3.05 22.32 -3.24
C LEU A 127 2.69 23.39 -4.25
N TYR A 128 1.66 24.16 -3.96
CA TYR A 128 1.32 25.34 -4.73
C TYR A 128 1.38 26.54 -3.82
N THR A 129 2.29 27.44 -4.14
CA THR A 129 2.43 28.72 -3.42
C THR A 129 2.25 29.86 -4.42
N SER A 130 1.82 31.01 -3.93
CA SER A 130 1.74 32.19 -4.77
C SER A 130 3.14 32.57 -5.29
N PRO A 131 3.27 33.01 -6.56
CA PRO A 131 4.56 33.44 -7.04
C PRO A 131 5.15 34.51 -6.15
N SER A 132 6.40 34.34 -5.81
CA SER A 132 7.15 35.29 -5.02
C SER A 132 8.27 35.87 -5.90
N PRO A 133 8.67 37.13 -5.73
CA PRO A 133 9.77 37.67 -6.49
C PRO A 133 11.09 36.95 -6.34
N ARG A 134 11.18 36.06 -5.39
CA ARG A 134 12.39 35.25 -5.15
C ARG A 134 12.34 33.88 -5.78
N ASP A 135 11.22 33.47 -6.19
CA ASP A 135 11.00 32.10 -6.72
C ASP A 135 11.29 32.02 -8.21
#